data_1de36caddc826477c1e2157017a45d24
#
_entry.id   1de36caddc826477c1e2157017a45d24
#
_cell.length_a   1.000
_cell.length_b   1.000
_cell.length_c   1.000
_cell.angle_alpha   90.00
_cell.angle_beta   90.00
_cell.angle_gamma   90.00
#
_symmetry.space_group_name_H-M   'P 1'
#
loop_
_entity.id
_entity.type
_entity.pdbx_description
1 polymer ?
#
loop_
_entity_poly.entity_id
_entity_poly.type
_entity_poly.pdbx_seq_one_letter_code
_entity_poly.pdbx_strand_id
1 'polypeptide(L)'
;DVIVAKDPMTTETLISGQGELELEIVRQKLLSKFGADAVFKDPKIAYRESIRKTIQVQGRHKKQSGGHGQFGDVWVEFSPAEPGVDFEFVDAVVGGAVPRNFIPSVEKGLRENLVKGVLAGFPMTGLRAKLYDGSYHPVDSSEMAFKTAARIAYKQCINANPVLLEPIMHVEISVPDEYMG
;
A
#
# COMPACT_ATOMS: atom_id res chain seq x y z
N ASP A 1 -18.18 -6.27 -28.84
CA ASP A 1 -16.69 -6.32 -28.70
C ASP A 1 -16.33 -6.37 -27.23
N VAL A 2 -15.87 -7.55 -26.81
CA VAL A 2 -15.46 -7.79 -25.41
C VAL A 2 -14.02 -7.38 -25.21
N ILE A 3 -13.73 -6.65 -24.14
CA ILE A 3 -12.39 -6.24 -23.74
C ILE A 3 -11.96 -7.07 -22.51
N VAL A 4 -10.77 -7.65 -22.58
CA VAL A 4 -10.17 -8.35 -21.45
C VAL A 4 -8.93 -7.60 -21.03
N ALA A 5 -8.86 -7.19 -19.78
CA ALA A 5 -7.73 -6.44 -19.21
C ALA A 5 -7.40 -6.94 -17.80
N LYS A 6 -6.15 -6.78 -17.40
CA LYS A 6 -5.73 -7.01 -16.02
C LYS A 6 -5.75 -5.68 -15.25
N ASP A 7 -6.52 -5.64 -14.17
CA ASP A 7 -6.52 -4.48 -13.28
C ASP A 7 -5.20 -4.43 -12.49
N PRO A 8 -4.39 -3.38 -12.65
CA PRO A 8 -3.11 -3.26 -11.94
C PRO A 8 -3.27 -3.08 -10.44
N MET A 9 -4.43 -2.63 -9.97
CA MET A 9 -4.71 -2.33 -8.57
C MET A 9 -5.19 -3.56 -7.80
N THR A 10 -6.17 -4.27 -8.35
CA THR A 10 -6.78 -5.46 -7.72
C THR A 10 -6.13 -6.76 -8.18
N THR A 11 -5.29 -6.70 -9.24
CA THR A 11 -4.67 -7.85 -9.93
C THR A 11 -5.66 -8.82 -10.56
N GLU A 12 -6.94 -8.49 -10.59
CA GLU A 12 -7.97 -9.28 -11.23
C GLU A 12 -7.92 -9.18 -12.74
N THR A 13 -8.37 -10.22 -13.42
CA THR A 13 -8.66 -10.17 -14.86
C THR A 13 -10.09 -9.71 -15.03
N LEU A 14 -10.27 -8.54 -15.60
CA LEU A 14 -11.58 -7.94 -15.86
C LEU A 14 -12.01 -8.26 -17.30
N ILE A 15 -13.28 -8.51 -17.46
CA ILE A 15 -13.94 -8.63 -18.75
C ILE A 15 -15.00 -7.54 -18.84
N SER A 16 -14.95 -6.75 -19.90
CA SER A 16 -15.93 -5.68 -20.17
C SER A 16 -16.63 -5.92 -21.49
N GLY A 17 -17.92 -5.70 -21.53
CA GLY A 17 -18.77 -5.85 -22.71
C GLY A 17 -19.87 -4.80 -22.72
N GLN A 18 -20.68 -4.78 -23.79
CA GLN A 18 -21.77 -3.82 -23.98
C GLN A 18 -23.02 -4.13 -23.14
N GLY A 19 -23.04 -5.31 -22.48
CA GLY A 19 -24.16 -5.70 -21.63
C GLY A 19 -23.99 -7.11 -21.07
N GLU A 20 -24.86 -7.45 -20.14
CA GLU A 20 -24.87 -8.74 -19.44
C GLU A 20 -25.02 -9.95 -20.38
N LEU A 21 -25.86 -9.82 -21.39
CA LEU A 21 -26.08 -10.88 -22.38
C LEU A 21 -24.80 -11.20 -23.17
N GLU A 22 -24.00 -10.19 -23.53
CA GLU A 22 -22.74 -10.39 -24.23
C GLU A 22 -21.75 -11.16 -23.36
N LEU A 23 -21.65 -10.79 -22.10
CA LEU A 23 -20.80 -11.47 -21.13
C LEU A 23 -21.22 -12.92 -20.90
N GLU A 24 -22.51 -13.18 -20.82
CA GLU A 24 -23.03 -14.55 -20.69
C GLU A 24 -22.73 -15.40 -21.92
N ILE A 25 -22.89 -14.86 -23.16
CA ILE A 25 -22.50 -15.54 -24.40
C ILE A 25 -20.99 -15.88 -24.38
N VAL A 26 -20.14 -15.00 -23.88
CA VAL A 26 -18.72 -15.28 -23.77
C VAL A 26 -18.46 -16.41 -22.78
N ARG A 27 -19.13 -16.42 -21.63
CA ARG A 27 -19.05 -17.50 -20.64
C ARG A 27 -19.41 -18.86 -21.25
N GLN A 28 -20.53 -18.91 -21.98
CA GLN A 28 -20.99 -20.13 -22.65
C GLN A 28 -20.02 -20.59 -23.74
N LYS A 29 -19.41 -19.66 -24.49
CA LYS A 29 -18.36 -19.97 -25.49
C LYS A 29 -17.09 -20.54 -24.84
N LEU A 30 -16.68 -19.99 -23.70
CA LEU A 30 -15.55 -20.53 -22.94
C LEU A 30 -15.77 -21.98 -22.53
N LEU A 31 -16.97 -22.28 -22.03
CA LEU A 31 -17.34 -23.64 -21.64
C LEU A 31 -17.44 -24.57 -22.86
N SER A 32 -18.19 -24.17 -23.89
CA SER A 32 -18.49 -25.08 -25.03
C SER A 32 -17.33 -25.32 -25.96
N LYS A 33 -16.45 -24.33 -26.17
CA LYS A 33 -15.30 -24.43 -27.09
C LYS A 33 -14.01 -24.87 -26.42
N PHE A 34 -13.83 -24.50 -25.17
CA PHE A 34 -12.55 -24.69 -24.46
C PHE A 34 -12.67 -25.55 -23.20
N GLY A 35 -13.88 -25.95 -22.82
CA GLY A 35 -14.15 -26.71 -21.59
C GLY A 35 -13.83 -25.92 -20.31
N ALA A 36 -13.72 -24.58 -20.41
CA ALA A 36 -13.39 -23.73 -19.30
C ALA A 36 -14.66 -23.21 -18.63
N ASP A 37 -14.96 -23.71 -17.43
CA ASP A 37 -16.07 -23.22 -16.59
C ASP A 37 -15.62 -21.98 -15.83
N ALA A 38 -15.91 -20.80 -16.41
CA ALA A 38 -15.55 -19.51 -15.83
C ALA A 38 -16.69 -18.96 -14.99
N VAL A 39 -16.37 -18.60 -13.74
CA VAL A 39 -17.31 -17.89 -12.85
C VAL A 39 -17.01 -16.40 -12.90
N PHE A 40 -17.96 -15.62 -13.39
CA PHE A 40 -17.88 -14.16 -13.40
C PHE A 40 -18.38 -13.62 -12.05
N LYS A 41 -17.68 -12.60 -11.54
CA LYS A 41 -18.01 -11.91 -10.29
C LYS A 41 -17.87 -10.41 -10.51
N ASP A 42 -18.54 -9.64 -9.69
CA ASP A 42 -18.33 -8.20 -9.67
C ASP A 42 -16.86 -7.87 -9.36
N PRO A 43 -16.28 -6.85 -10.04
CA PRO A 43 -14.92 -6.45 -9.82
C PRO A 43 -14.72 -5.93 -8.38
N LYS A 44 -13.57 -6.22 -7.81
CA LYS A 44 -13.23 -5.69 -6.49
C LYS A 44 -13.03 -4.18 -6.55
N ILE A 45 -13.50 -3.51 -5.52
CA ILE A 45 -13.26 -2.08 -5.35
C ILE A 45 -11.81 -1.87 -4.88
N ALA A 46 -11.08 -0.99 -5.58
CA ALA A 46 -9.69 -0.67 -5.26
C ALA A 46 -9.60 0.31 -4.08
N TYR A 47 -9.97 -0.15 -2.89
CA TYR A 47 -9.83 0.63 -1.66
C TYR A 47 -8.36 0.97 -1.39
N ARG A 48 -8.16 2.11 -0.71
CA ARG A 48 -6.87 2.56 -0.18
C ARG A 48 -7.04 2.91 1.29
N GLU A 49 -5.93 3.00 1.99
CA GLU A 49 -5.89 3.53 3.36
C GLU A 49 -5.08 4.80 3.39
N SER A 50 -5.38 5.67 4.34
CA SER A 50 -4.60 6.85 4.67
C SER A 50 -4.71 7.16 6.15
N ILE A 51 -3.94 8.13 6.64
CA ILE A 51 -4.01 8.59 8.03
C ILE A 51 -4.49 10.03 8.08
N ARG A 52 -5.10 10.43 9.20
CA ARG A 52 -5.59 11.81 9.41
C ARG A 52 -4.84 12.59 10.48
N LYS A 53 -4.05 11.91 11.31
CA LYS A 53 -3.32 12.55 12.41
C LYS A 53 -1.82 12.36 12.23
N THR A 54 -1.06 13.34 12.67
CA THR A 54 0.39 13.22 12.84
C THR A 54 0.70 12.47 14.12
N ILE A 55 1.61 11.51 14.04
CA ILE A 55 2.14 10.77 15.18
C ILE A 55 3.67 10.72 15.12
N GLN A 56 4.29 10.67 16.27
CA GLN A 56 5.72 10.41 16.43
C GLN A 56 5.90 9.09 17.15
N VAL A 57 6.59 8.15 16.54
CA VAL A 57 6.68 6.79 17.03
C VAL A 57 8.09 6.24 16.91
N GLN A 58 8.42 5.34 17.80
CA GLN A 58 9.67 4.59 17.78
C GLN A 58 9.43 3.19 17.20
N GLY A 59 10.24 2.81 16.21
CA GLY A 59 10.36 1.43 15.76
C GLY A 59 11.70 0.88 16.22
N ARG A 60 11.68 -0.07 17.14
CA ARG A 60 12.90 -0.69 17.68
C ARG A 60 12.88 -2.19 17.46
N HIS A 61 13.89 -2.67 16.75
CA HIS A 61 14.16 -4.09 16.58
C HIS A 61 15.46 -4.45 17.31
N LYS A 62 15.33 -5.22 18.38
CA LYS A 62 16.48 -5.77 19.10
C LYS A 62 16.26 -7.26 19.28
N LYS A 63 17.15 -8.07 18.74
CA LYS A 63 17.15 -9.51 18.91
C LYS A 63 18.56 -9.97 19.26
N GLN A 64 18.68 -10.77 20.30
CA GLN A 64 19.92 -11.34 20.72
C GLN A 64 19.69 -12.83 21.01
N SER A 65 20.26 -13.68 20.17
CA SER A 65 20.16 -15.13 20.30
C SER A 65 21.51 -15.73 19.92
N GLY A 66 22.34 -16.03 20.90
CA GLY A 66 23.60 -16.77 20.77
C GLY A 66 24.45 -16.44 19.54
N GLY A 67 25.35 -15.45 19.59
CA GLY A 67 26.16 -14.99 18.48
C GLY A 67 25.90 -13.53 18.11
N HIS A 68 25.96 -13.17 16.81
CA HIS A 68 25.63 -11.82 16.34
C HIS A 68 24.18 -11.48 16.60
N GLY A 69 23.92 -10.37 17.29
CA GLY A 69 22.59 -9.82 17.50
C GLY A 69 22.05 -9.09 16.28
N GLN A 70 20.84 -8.57 16.41
CA GLN A 70 20.21 -7.67 15.44
C GLN A 70 19.76 -6.41 16.16
N PHE A 71 20.11 -5.25 15.62
CA PHE A 71 19.73 -3.98 16.22
C PHE A 71 19.37 -2.94 15.15
N GLY A 72 18.19 -2.37 15.25
CA GLY A 72 17.75 -1.21 14.48
C GLY A 72 16.78 -0.40 15.32
N ASP A 73 16.96 0.91 15.37
CA ASP A 73 16.14 1.82 16.17
C ASP A 73 15.94 3.12 15.39
N VAL A 74 14.67 3.47 15.16
CA VAL A 74 14.28 4.64 14.39
C VAL A 74 13.14 5.38 15.07
N TRP A 75 13.18 6.71 15.02
CA TRP A 75 12.10 7.58 15.40
C TRP A 75 11.56 8.24 14.14
N VAL A 76 10.28 8.00 13.87
CA VAL A 76 9.61 8.46 12.64
C VAL A 76 8.37 9.24 13.01
N GLU A 77 8.24 10.42 12.41
CA GLU A 77 7.00 11.19 12.40
C GLU A 77 6.21 10.81 11.14
N PHE A 78 5.03 10.25 11.34
CA PHE A 78 4.07 9.99 10.28
C PHE A 78 3.01 11.08 10.27
N SER A 79 2.74 11.64 9.10
CA SER A 79 1.73 12.66 8.87
C SER A 79 1.04 12.45 7.53
N PRO A 80 -0.16 13.02 7.32
CA PRO A 80 -0.73 13.10 5.99
C PRO A 80 0.23 13.82 5.03
N ALA A 81 0.39 13.28 3.83
CA ALA A 81 1.14 13.94 2.75
C ALA A 81 0.30 15.02 2.07
N GLU A 82 0.94 15.85 1.25
CA GLU A 82 0.25 16.83 0.41
C GLU A 82 -0.69 16.14 -0.59
N PRO A 83 -1.79 16.79 -0.99
CA PRO A 83 -2.71 16.24 -1.98
C PRO A 83 -2.01 15.80 -3.27
N GLY A 84 -2.27 14.57 -3.71
CA GLY A 84 -1.68 13.99 -4.91
C GLY A 84 -0.33 13.30 -4.70
N VAL A 85 0.22 13.32 -3.49
CA VAL A 85 1.44 12.60 -3.13
C VAL A 85 1.09 11.28 -2.45
N ASP A 86 1.46 10.17 -3.06
CA ASP A 86 1.20 8.84 -2.48
C ASP A 86 2.06 8.55 -1.27
N PHE A 87 3.36 8.81 -1.38
CA PHE A 87 4.32 8.62 -0.30
C PHE A 87 5.50 9.57 -0.42
N GLU A 88 5.82 10.24 0.68
CA GLU A 88 6.99 11.11 0.83
C GLU A 88 7.87 10.61 1.98
N PHE A 89 9.16 10.43 1.71
CA PHE A 89 10.15 10.16 2.76
C PHE A 89 11.04 11.38 2.96
N VAL A 90 11.20 11.80 4.21
CA VAL A 90 12.05 12.93 4.59
C VAL A 90 13.14 12.46 5.55
N ASP A 91 14.41 12.64 5.17
CA ASP A 91 15.54 12.48 6.05
C ASP A 91 15.79 13.78 6.82
N ALA A 92 15.59 13.73 8.12
CA ALA A 92 15.83 14.82 9.05
C ALA A 92 16.75 14.39 10.22
N VAL A 93 17.54 13.33 10.01
CA VAL A 93 18.48 12.83 11.03
C VAL A 93 19.61 13.83 11.25
N VAL A 94 19.87 14.14 12.52
CA VAL A 94 20.95 15.04 12.93
C VAL A 94 22.00 14.25 13.70
N GLY A 95 23.28 14.66 13.56
CA GLY A 95 24.38 14.11 14.36
C GLY A 95 24.74 12.65 14.07
N GLY A 96 24.21 12.05 12.99
CA GLY A 96 24.51 10.66 12.63
C GLY A 96 23.85 9.62 13.55
N ALA A 97 22.77 9.98 14.24
CA ALA A 97 22.02 9.06 15.11
C ALA A 97 21.61 7.77 14.38
N VAL A 98 21.22 7.88 13.11
CA VAL A 98 21.16 6.78 12.18
C VAL A 98 22.26 6.96 11.13
N PRO A 99 23.18 6.00 10.96
CA PRO A 99 24.22 6.09 9.94
C PRO A 99 23.63 6.24 8.53
N ARG A 100 24.24 7.09 7.71
CA ARG A 100 23.72 7.42 6.35
C ARG A 100 23.50 6.22 5.46
N ASN A 101 24.30 5.18 5.60
CA ASN A 101 24.16 3.94 4.83
C ASN A 101 22.89 3.13 5.18
N PHE A 102 22.28 3.36 6.36
CA PHE A 102 21.07 2.68 6.79
C PHE A 102 19.78 3.49 6.51
N ILE A 103 19.88 4.78 6.23
CA ILE A 103 18.70 5.62 5.90
C ILE A 103 17.93 5.10 4.68
N PRO A 104 18.57 4.70 3.57
CA PRO A 104 17.87 4.08 2.45
C PRO A 104 17.16 2.77 2.82
N SER A 105 17.69 2.02 3.79
CA SER A 105 17.07 0.79 4.27
C SER A 105 15.78 1.06 5.05
N VAL A 106 15.74 2.17 5.81
CA VAL A 106 14.53 2.63 6.50
C VAL A 106 13.46 3.01 5.46
N GLU A 107 13.81 3.84 4.49
CA GLU A 107 12.88 4.23 3.41
C GLU A 107 12.34 3.01 2.66
N LYS A 108 13.24 2.11 2.25
CA LYS A 108 12.85 0.87 1.56
C LYS A 108 11.92 0.01 2.42
N GLY A 109 12.23 -0.11 3.72
CA GLY A 109 11.39 -0.82 4.66
C GLY A 109 9.99 -0.23 4.80
N LEU A 110 9.86 1.11 4.80
CA LEU A 110 8.56 1.79 4.79
C LEU A 110 7.81 1.51 3.47
N ARG A 111 8.45 1.73 2.32
CA ARG A 111 7.83 1.50 0.98
C ARG A 111 7.33 0.08 0.80
N GLU A 112 8.08 -0.92 1.21
CA GLU A 112 7.69 -2.32 1.15
C GLU A 112 6.44 -2.63 1.99
N ASN A 113 6.20 -1.86 3.06
CA ASN A 113 5.04 -2.05 3.93
C ASN A 113 3.79 -1.26 3.51
N LEU A 114 3.91 -0.26 2.62
CA LEU A 114 2.75 0.51 2.12
C LEU A 114 1.76 -0.34 1.32
N VAL A 115 2.17 -1.45 0.77
CA VAL A 115 1.30 -2.37 0.02
C VAL A 115 0.20 -2.98 0.90
N LYS A 116 0.39 -2.93 2.22
CA LYS A 116 -0.56 -3.44 3.21
C LYS A 116 -0.78 -2.41 4.30
N GLY A 117 -1.93 -1.78 4.28
CA GLY A 117 -2.35 -0.80 5.29
C GLY A 117 -2.59 -1.41 6.66
N VAL A 118 -2.72 -0.55 7.64
CA VAL A 118 -2.80 -0.90 9.06
C VAL A 118 -4.22 -1.11 9.57
N LEU A 119 -5.24 -0.65 8.83
CA LEU A 119 -6.66 -0.70 9.22
C LEU A 119 -7.34 -1.98 8.70
N ALA A 120 -7.37 -2.16 7.40
CA ALA A 120 -8.06 -3.27 6.73
C ALA A 120 -7.15 -4.04 5.77
N GLY A 121 -5.90 -3.61 5.61
CA GLY A 121 -4.90 -4.26 4.78
C GLY A 121 -4.89 -3.81 3.33
N PHE A 122 -5.62 -2.75 2.97
CA PHE A 122 -5.54 -2.11 1.67
C PHE A 122 -4.27 -1.25 1.55
N PRO A 123 -3.75 -1.00 0.34
CA PRO A 123 -2.54 -0.19 0.19
C PRO A 123 -2.68 1.19 0.81
N MET A 124 -1.63 1.63 1.51
CA MET A 124 -1.54 2.96 2.12
C MET A 124 -1.14 4.00 1.08
N THR A 125 -1.79 5.15 1.09
CA THR A 125 -1.49 6.32 0.24
C THR A 125 -1.57 7.61 1.04
N GLY A 126 -1.00 8.68 0.51
CA GLY A 126 -1.05 9.99 1.17
C GLY A 126 -0.27 10.02 2.49
N LEU A 127 0.84 9.29 2.59
CA LEU A 127 1.65 9.18 3.80
C LEU A 127 2.98 9.91 3.66
N ARG A 128 3.27 10.80 4.59
CA ARG A 128 4.59 11.40 4.78
C ARG A 128 5.27 10.77 5.98
N ALA A 129 6.50 10.30 5.80
CA ALA A 129 7.34 9.71 6.84
C ALA A 129 8.63 10.52 6.98
N LYS A 130 8.81 11.16 8.12
CA LYS A 130 10.01 11.93 8.46
C LYS A 130 10.83 11.17 9.48
N LEU A 131 11.97 10.64 9.05
CA LEU A 131 12.96 10.03 9.95
C LEU A 131 13.75 11.15 10.61
N TYR A 132 13.66 11.31 11.94
CA TYR A 132 14.30 12.43 12.63
C TYR A 132 15.29 12.02 13.71
N ASP A 133 15.24 10.77 14.20
CA ASP A 133 16.16 10.27 15.22
C ASP A 133 16.26 8.74 15.16
N GLY A 134 17.17 8.17 15.94
CA GLY A 134 17.36 6.75 16.08
C GLY A 134 18.61 6.41 16.84
N SER A 135 19.00 5.16 16.81
CA SER A 135 20.29 4.70 17.33
C SER A 135 20.76 3.46 16.57
N TYR A 136 22.02 3.17 16.65
CA TYR A 136 22.64 2.01 16.04
C TYR A 136 23.60 1.31 16.98
N HIS A 137 23.89 0.05 16.68
CA HIS A 137 24.91 -0.74 17.38
C HIS A 137 26.04 -1.08 16.39
N PRO A 138 27.32 -0.82 16.73
CA PRO A 138 28.42 -0.98 15.79
C PRO A 138 28.55 -2.37 15.17
N VAL A 139 28.11 -3.43 15.88
CA VAL A 139 28.20 -4.83 15.43
C VAL A 139 26.88 -5.40 14.98
N ASP A 140 25.77 -5.10 15.68
CA ASP A 140 24.48 -5.78 15.50
C ASP A 140 23.55 -5.04 14.54
N SER A 141 23.87 -3.82 14.13
CA SER A 141 23.07 -3.08 13.14
C SER A 141 23.32 -3.58 11.73
N SER A 142 22.24 -3.70 10.97
CA SER A 142 22.22 -4.13 9.59
C SER A 142 21.07 -3.49 8.82
N GLU A 143 21.14 -3.52 7.49
CA GLU A 143 20.03 -3.06 6.63
C GLU A 143 18.71 -3.76 6.98
N MET A 144 18.76 -5.07 7.21
CA MET A 144 17.58 -5.86 7.58
C MET A 144 17.01 -5.45 8.94
N ALA A 145 17.88 -5.14 9.92
CA ALA A 145 17.42 -4.68 11.22
C ALA A 145 16.74 -3.31 11.14
N PHE A 146 17.24 -2.39 10.32
CA PHE A 146 16.61 -1.09 10.09
C PHE A 146 15.31 -1.19 9.27
N LYS A 147 15.23 -2.08 8.29
CA LYS A 147 13.97 -2.38 7.61
C LYS A 147 12.91 -2.91 8.59
N THR A 148 13.31 -3.80 9.48
CA THR A 148 12.40 -4.34 10.50
C THR A 148 11.97 -3.27 11.48
N ALA A 149 12.87 -2.39 11.92
CA ALA A 149 12.56 -1.24 12.76
C ALA A 149 11.56 -0.29 12.08
N ALA A 150 11.77 0.02 10.80
CA ALA A 150 10.84 0.81 9.99
C ALA A 150 9.45 0.18 9.92
N ARG A 151 9.35 -1.14 9.73
CA ARG A 151 8.08 -1.88 9.75
C ARG A 151 7.38 -1.81 11.10
N ILE A 152 8.14 -1.88 12.22
CA ILE A 152 7.58 -1.74 13.57
C ILE A 152 7.02 -0.34 13.78
N ALA A 153 7.73 0.70 13.32
CA ALA A 153 7.25 2.08 13.34
C ALA A 153 5.97 2.24 12.50
N TYR A 154 5.97 1.73 11.26
CA TYR A 154 4.82 1.82 10.35
C TYR A 154 3.54 1.20 10.93
N LYS A 155 3.63 0.06 11.60
CA LYS A 155 2.47 -0.57 12.23
C LYS A 155 1.77 0.31 13.26
N GLN A 156 2.47 1.28 13.84
CA GLN A 156 1.88 2.21 14.80
C GLN A 156 1.02 3.30 14.14
N CYS A 157 1.00 3.38 12.81
CA CYS A 157 0.06 4.23 12.06
C CYS A 157 -1.41 3.89 12.37
N ILE A 158 -1.72 2.74 12.96
CA ILE A 158 -3.05 2.42 13.49
C ILE A 158 -3.53 3.46 14.52
N ASN A 159 -2.61 4.16 15.20
CA ASN A 159 -2.91 5.19 16.18
C ASN A 159 -3.05 6.60 15.55
N ALA A 160 -2.80 6.71 14.22
CA ALA A 160 -2.85 7.97 13.48
C ALA A 160 -4.22 8.28 12.88
N ASN A 161 -5.29 7.72 13.44
CA ASN A 161 -6.65 7.80 12.89
C ASN A 161 -6.70 7.36 11.41
N PRO A 162 -6.40 6.08 11.12
CA PRO A 162 -6.44 5.59 9.76
C PRO A 162 -7.86 5.59 9.22
N VAL A 163 -7.99 5.84 7.92
CA VAL A 163 -9.26 5.91 7.20
C VAL A 163 -9.20 5.08 5.93
N LEU A 164 -10.35 4.54 5.54
CA LEU A 164 -10.54 3.89 4.26
C LEU A 164 -10.91 4.92 3.20
N LEU A 165 -10.29 4.85 2.04
CA LEU A 165 -10.58 5.69 0.88
C LEU A 165 -11.20 4.81 -0.20
N GLU A 166 -12.32 5.29 -0.74
CA GLU A 166 -13.00 4.69 -1.88
C GLU A 166 -12.57 5.39 -3.17
N PRO A 167 -12.44 4.67 -4.30
CA PRO A 167 -12.18 5.31 -5.58
C PRO A 167 -13.40 6.11 -6.02
N ILE A 168 -13.18 7.34 -6.52
CA ILE A 168 -14.20 8.11 -7.21
C ILE A 168 -14.05 7.79 -8.70
N MET A 169 -15.13 7.26 -9.29
CA MET A 169 -15.16 6.85 -10.69
C MET A 169 -15.74 7.96 -11.56
N HIS A 170 -15.14 8.16 -12.74
CA HIS A 170 -15.75 8.94 -13.80
C HIS A 170 -16.72 8.01 -14.57
N VAL A 171 -17.98 8.42 -14.68
CA VAL A 171 -19.01 7.66 -15.38
C VAL A 171 -19.51 8.49 -16.56
N GLU A 172 -19.47 7.91 -17.75
CA GLU A 172 -20.09 8.46 -18.97
C GLU A 172 -21.27 7.58 -19.33
N ILE A 173 -22.44 8.20 -19.44
CA ILE A 173 -23.69 7.49 -19.78
C ILE A 173 -24.25 8.08 -21.07
N SER A 174 -24.37 7.26 -22.08
CA SER A 174 -25.03 7.62 -23.35
C SER A 174 -26.42 7.04 -23.37
N VAL A 175 -27.44 7.88 -23.49
CA VAL A 175 -28.86 7.49 -23.56
C VAL A 175 -29.57 8.24 -24.68
N PRO A 176 -30.63 7.68 -25.30
CA PRO A 176 -31.51 8.42 -26.20
C PRO A 176 -32.15 9.62 -25.47
N ASP A 177 -32.42 10.70 -26.21
CA ASP A 177 -32.98 11.95 -25.65
C ASP A 177 -34.27 11.77 -24.89
N GLU A 178 -35.10 10.79 -25.24
CA GLU A 178 -36.35 10.45 -24.55
C GLU A 178 -36.19 9.93 -23.11
N TYR A 179 -34.96 9.55 -22.72
CA TYR A 179 -34.62 9.11 -21.36
C TYR A 179 -33.77 10.15 -20.57
N MET A 180 -33.57 11.35 -21.14
CA MET A 180 -32.94 12.49 -20.44
C MET A 180 -34.02 13.23 -19.65
N GLY A 181 -34.32 12.77 -18.43
CA GLY A 181 -35.31 13.38 -17.54
C GLY A 181 -34.88 13.34 -16.07
#